data_027f034a5c838d2f7894a2136385ef05
#
_entry.id   027f034a5c838d2f7894a2136385ef05
#
_cell.length_a   1.000
_cell.length_b   1.000
_cell.length_c   1.000
_cell.angle_alpha   90.00
_cell.angle_beta   90.00
_cell.angle_gamma   90.00
#
_symmetry.space_group_name_H-M   'P 1'
#
loop_
_entity.id
_entity.type
_entity.pdbx_description
1 polymer ?
#
loop_
_entity_poly.entity_id
_entity_poly.type
_entity_poly.pdbx_seq_one_letter_code
_entity_poly.pdbx_strand_id
1 'polypeptide(L)'
;MNPQEPLVFKVATEDWEFEQIHRLNYRTFVEEIPQHQPSAVQRLVDKFHADNTYLICLGNQKLVGMLAVRGRRPFSLDQKVPNLDSYLPPGRTICEIRLLAIDKKFRGARGGQVLSGILALLWQHGVEKGYDLAIISGTTRQTRLYQHLGFVPFGPIVGSGDAQFQPMYVTLETFEVTAREFLRSSPARSFHPSAVNFMPGPVAVRREVRRAFEQAPESHRSDSFKKDFLAAKQILCGLVRAQNVELFMGSGTLANDVVAGQLSLLKGRGLILTNGEFGSRLVDQARRFKLDFDTLEFPWGQPLDLNAVREKLAGRSAGVPSEPHAWLWCAHCETSTGILADLDALKTICKVRGVKLCLDCISTIGTLPVDLTGVFLASCSSGKGLRAYPGLTMVFYHHQVTPVPDKLPRYLDLGYYAMENGIPFTFSSNLLHALHAAVKRVDWERRFVQTANLSAGLRLRLAEMGLELIGHGADTSPAVITIALPPEMNSLKIGEAMQETGYLLSCNSGYLRRKNWIQICLMGEGLHEKIVPVANALHRVCSRGRTKILEGSASSLP
;
A
#
# COMPACT_ATOMS: atom_id res chain seq x y z
N MET A 1 26.12 27.99 19.79
CA MET A 1 25.05 27.01 19.77
C MET A 1 25.46 25.81 20.63
N ASN A 2 24.56 25.40 21.53
CA ASN A 2 24.81 24.32 22.48
C ASN A 2 24.99 22.98 21.73
N PRO A 3 25.96 22.11 22.04
CA PRO A 3 26.21 20.83 21.37
C PRO A 3 25.07 19.83 21.41
N GLN A 4 24.00 20.10 22.13
CA GLN A 4 22.87 19.19 22.37
C GLN A 4 21.57 19.56 21.67
N GLU A 5 21.54 20.56 20.77
CA GLU A 5 20.31 20.94 20.10
C GLU A 5 19.90 19.88 19.07
N PRO A 6 18.62 19.42 19.07
CA PRO A 6 18.14 18.40 18.14
C PRO A 6 18.11 18.92 16.70
N LEU A 7 18.58 18.10 15.77
CA LEU A 7 18.45 18.32 14.33
C LEU A 7 17.12 17.77 13.84
N VAL A 8 16.38 18.56 13.06
CA VAL A 8 15.11 18.16 12.45
C VAL A 8 15.31 17.99 10.95
N PHE A 9 14.97 16.80 10.43
CA PHE A 9 15.05 16.46 9.02
C PHE A 9 13.64 16.36 8.44
N LYS A 10 13.36 17.10 7.37
CA LYS A 10 12.02 17.15 6.75
C LYS A 10 12.06 17.59 5.29
N VAL A 11 10.95 17.41 4.59
CA VAL A 11 10.69 18.09 3.31
C VAL A 11 10.31 19.54 3.61
N ALA A 12 10.89 20.51 2.91
CA ALA A 12 10.52 21.91 3.02
C ALA A 12 9.10 22.15 2.49
N THR A 13 8.30 22.88 3.27
CA THR A 13 6.90 23.20 2.93
C THR A 13 6.54 24.65 3.18
N GLU A 14 7.32 25.37 3.99
CA GLU A 14 7.02 26.71 4.47
C GLU A 14 7.83 27.77 3.71
N ASP A 15 7.26 28.97 3.49
CA ASP A 15 7.91 30.06 2.76
C ASP A 15 9.22 30.51 3.40
N TRP A 16 9.28 30.55 4.73
CA TRP A 16 10.50 30.91 5.46
C TRP A 16 11.61 29.88 5.30
N GLU A 17 11.29 28.59 5.06
CA GLU A 17 12.26 27.54 4.74
C GLU A 17 12.84 27.76 3.33
N PHE A 18 11.98 28.07 2.36
CA PHE A 18 12.42 28.38 0.99
C PHE A 18 13.32 29.63 0.96
N GLU A 19 13.01 30.64 1.75
CA GLU A 19 13.86 31.82 1.85
C GLU A 19 15.26 31.46 2.38
N GLN A 20 15.36 30.63 3.41
CA GLN A 20 16.65 30.17 3.92
C GLN A 20 17.40 29.28 2.91
N ILE A 21 16.68 28.47 2.13
CA ILE A 21 17.25 27.66 1.04
C ILE A 21 17.90 28.57 -0.01
N HIS A 22 17.23 29.61 -0.46
CA HIS A 22 17.76 30.54 -1.46
C HIS A 22 19.00 31.28 -0.96
N ARG A 23 19.06 31.63 0.31
CA ARG A 23 20.25 32.24 0.93
C ARG A 23 21.41 31.24 1.11
N LEU A 24 21.11 29.99 1.49
CA LEU A 24 22.15 28.97 1.57
C LEU A 24 22.71 28.61 0.18
N ASN A 25 21.86 28.53 -0.86
CA ASN A 25 22.28 28.37 -2.23
C ASN A 25 23.22 29.50 -2.69
N TYR A 26 22.88 30.75 -2.35
CA TYR A 26 23.73 31.88 -2.69
C TYR A 26 25.10 31.76 -2.05
N ARG A 27 25.16 31.53 -0.73
CA ARG A 27 26.44 31.35 -0.03
C ARG A 27 27.26 30.22 -0.59
N THR A 28 26.62 29.09 -0.93
CA THR A 28 27.35 27.90 -1.40
C THR A 28 27.76 28.02 -2.86
N PHE A 29 26.86 28.44 -3.77
CA PHE A 29 27.05 28.34 -5.22
C PHE A 29 27.40 29.68 -5.91
N VAL A 30 27.48 30.78 -5.15
CA VAL A 30 27.96 32.08 -5.61
C VAL A 30 29.23 32.50 -4.88
N GLU A 31 29.24 32.40 -3.52
CA GLU A 31 30.35 32.89 -2.72
C GLU A 31 31.46 31.83 -2.53
N GLU A 32 31.11 30.56 -2.23
CA GLU A 32 32.09 29.52 -1.93
C GLU A 32 32.55 28.76 -3.22
N ILE A 33 31.63 28.46 -4.09
CA ILE A 33 31.86 27.76 -5.37
C ILE A 33 31.24 28.63 -6.46
N PRO A 34 32.02 29.59 -7.04
CA PRO A 34 31.47 30.60 -7.95
C PRO A 34 30.98 29.99 -9.27
N GLN A 35 29.71 29.59 -9.28
CA GLN A 35 29.01 29.05 -10.45
C GLN A 35 28.00 30.04 -11.05
N HIS A 36 27.69 31.10 -10.31
CA HIS A 36 26.70 32.11 -10.70
C HIS A 36 27.25 33.53 -10.39
N GLN A 37 26.73 34.51 -11.12
CA GLN A 37 27.09 35.92 -10.88
C GLN A 37 26.55 36.40 -9.53
N PRO A 38 27.28 37.25 -8.79
CA PRO A 38 26.81 37.86 -7.58
C PRO A 38 25.54 38.68 -7.79
N SER A 39 24.63 38.65 -6.79
CA SER A 39 23.39 39.42 -6.75
C SER A 39 23.35 40.29 -5.51
N ALA A 40 22.90 41.54 -5.64
CA ALA A 40 22.73 42.47 -4.50
C ALA A 40 21.74 41.94 -3.44
N VAL A 41 20.80 41.08 -3.81
CA VAL A 41 19.79 40.51 -2.92
C VAL A 41 20.32 39.31 -2.11
N GLN A 42 21.53 38.82 -2.41
CA GLN A 42 22.17 37.66 -1.77
C GLN A 42 21.26 36.40 -1.71
N ARG A 43 20.51 36.16 -2.80
CA ARG A 43 19.59 35.04 -2.98
C ARG A 43 19.86 34.35 -4.33
N LEU A 44 19.88 33.02 -4.31
CA LEU A 44 19.96 32.21 -5.52
C LEU A 44 18.75 31.26 -5.57
N VAL A 45 17.77 31.60 -6.40
CA VAL A 45 16.63 30.71 -6.68
C VAL A 45 17.01 29.76 -7.80
N ASP A 46 16.90 28.47 -7.58
CA ASP A 46 17.18 27.47 -8.62
C ASP A 46 16.15 27.58 -9.74
N LYS A 47 16.60 27.47 -11.00
CA LYS A 47 15.74 27.55 -12.19
C LYS A 47 14.60 26.52 -12.22
N PHE A 48 14.74 25.43 -11.47
CA PHE A 48 13.75 24.37 -11.33
C PHE A 48 13.02 24.42 -9.99
N HIS A 49 13.06 25.53 -9.28
CA HIS A 49 12.49 25.68 -7.93
C HIS A 49 11.05 25.17 -7.81
N ALA A 50 10.21 25.49 -8.79
CA ALA A 50 8.79 25.08 -8.80
C ALA A 50 8.57 23.55 -8.85
N ASP A 51 9.57 22.82 -9.36
CA ASP A 51 9.50 21.37 -9.57
C ASP A 51 10.38 20.57 -8.60
N ASN A 52 11.24 21.25 -7.84
CA ASN A 52 12.13 20.59 -6.89
C ASN A 52 11.40 20.24 -5.60
N THR A 53 11.71 19.07 -5.04
CA THR A 53 11.44 18.76 -3.64
C THR A 53 12.74 19.01 -2.86
N TYR A 54 12.67 19.88 -1.84
CA TYR A 54 13.82 20.18 -1.00
C TYR A 54 13.80 19.35 0.28
N LEU A 55 14.83 18.56 0.49
CA LEU A 55 15.07 17.81 1.71
C LEU A 55 16.01 18.64 2.59
N ILE A 56 15.57 18.99 3.79
CA ILE A 56 16.25 19.97 4.63
C ILE A 56 16.59 19.43 6.01
N CYS A 57 17.66 19.96 6.59
CA CYS A 57 18.03 19.80 7.97
C CYS A 57 17.93 21.17 8.66
N LEU A 58 17.15 21.24 9.73
CA LEU A 58 16.99 22.43 10.59
C LEU A 58 17.65 22.20 11.95
N GLY A 59 18.34 23.20 12.46
CA GLY A 59 18.79 23.28 13.85
C GLY A 59 18.26 24.58 14.43
N ASN A 60 17.35 24.51 15.41
CA ASN A 60 16.70 25.67 16.05
C ASN A 60 16.08 26.64 15.02
N GLN A 61 15.24 26.10 14.13
CA GLN A 61 14.59 26.83 13.02
C GLN A 61 15.54 27.50 12.01
N LYS A 62 16.84 27.19 12.06
CA LYS A 62 17.83 27.65 11.08
C LYS A 62 18.18 26.51 10.13
N LEU A 63 18.22 26.80 8.85
CA LEU A 63 18.65 25.85 7.83
C LEU A 63 20.16 25.56 7.99
N VAL A 64 20.46 24.28 8.24
CA VAL A 64 21.82 23.77 8.45
C VAL A 64 22.35 23.08 7.20
N GLY A 65 21.45 22.40 6.48
CA GLY A 65 21.80 21.71 5.25
C GLY A 65 20.57 21.42 4.41
N MET A 66 20.79 21.19 3.13
CA MET A 66 19.72 20.89 2.17
C MET A 66 20.22 20.07 0.98
N LEU A 67 19.26 19.46 0.30
CA LEU A 67 19.41 18.77 -0.97
C LEU A 67 18.11 18.92 -1.76
N ALA A 68 18.21 19.15 -3.07
CA ALA A 68 17.05 19.20 -3.95
C ALA A 68 16.93 17.91 -4.77
N VAL A 69 15.71 17.39 -4.89
CA VAL A 69 15.37 16.24 -5.72
C VAL A 69 14.40 16.70 -6.82
N ARG A 70 14.71 16.36 -8.06
CA ARG A 70 13.86 16.57 -9.23
C ARG A 70 13.43 15.22 -9.79
N GLY A 71 12.13 14.93 -9.79
CA GLY A 71 11.58 13.63 -10.21
C GLY A 71 11.05 13.59 -11.63
N ARG A 72 11.14 14.69 -12.40
CA ARG A 72 10.62 14.76 -13.77
C ARG A 72 11.56 15.51 -14.71
N ARG A 73 11.52 15.13 -15.97
CA ARG A 73 12.27 15.80 -17.04
C ARG A 73 11.68 17.19 -17.38
N PRO A 74 12.48 18.08 -17.97
CA PRO A 74 13.91 17.89 -18.27
C PRO A 74 14.77 17.95 -17.01
N PHE A 75 15.76 17.05 -16.91
CA PHE A 75 16.82 17.14 -15.90
C PHE A 75 17.87 18.18 -16.31
N SER A 76 18.66 18.67 -15.37
CA SER A 76 19.77 19.57 -15.74
C SER A 76 20.82 18.87 -16.58
N LEU A 77 20.97 17.55 -16.43
CA LEU A 77 21.85 16.72 -17.23
C LEU A 77 21.36 16.52 -18.65
N ASP A 78 20.05 16.56 -18.94
CA ASP A 78 19.52 16.52 -20.32
C ASP A 78 20.06 17.67 -21.20
N GLN A 79 20.36 18.81 -20.56
CA GLN A 79 20.93 19.98 -21.25
C GLN A 79 22.46 19.92 -21.44
N LYS A 80 23.12 18.99 -20.74
CA LYS A 80 24.59 18.91 -20.68
C LYS A 80 25.15 17.66 -21.36
N VAL A 81 24.38 16.58 -21.37
CA VAL A 81 24.77 15.27 -21.91
C VAL A 81 23.78 14.85 -22.99
N PRO A 82 24.15 14.94 -24.27
CA PRO A 82 23.34 14.43 -25.38
C PRO A 82 23.03 12.94 -25.18
N ASN A 83 21.80 12.51 -25.48
CA ASN A 83 21.37 11.12 -25.38
C ASN A 83 21.61 10.52 -23.99
N LEU A 84 21.26 11.25 -22.91
CA LEU A 84 21.47 10.88 -21.52
C LEU A 84 21.06 9.42 -21.21
N ASP A 85 19.93 8.98 -21.77
CA ASP A 85 19.39 7.64 -21.51
C ASP A 85 20.30 6.50 -22.03
N SER A 86 21.13 6.74 -23.02
CA SER A 86 22.07 5.73 -23.54
C SER A 86 23.19 5.35 -22.55
N TYR A 87 23.41 6.18 -21.54
CA TYR A 87 24.42 5.96 -20.50
C TYR A 87 23.83 5.33 -19.22
N LEU A 88 22.51 5.25 -19.13
CA LEU A 88 21.83 4.83 -17.89
C LEU A 88 21.28 3.41 -18.01
N PRO A 89 21.21 2.65 -16.91
CA PRO A 89 20.54 1.36 -16.90
C PRO A 89 19.09 1.49 -17.38
N PRO A 90 18.65 0.67 -18.36
CA PRO A 90 17.31 0.77 -18.93
C PRO A 90 16.20 0.39 -17.93
N GLY A 91 15.00 0.94 -18.15
CA GLY A 91 13.79 0.57 -17.38
C GLY A 91 13.77 1.08 -15.95
N ARG A 92 14.54 2.12 -15.64
CA ARG A 92 14.62 2.72 -14.30
C ARG A 92 13.77 3.98 -14.17
N THR A 93 13.24 4.20 -12.97
CA THR A 93 12.56 5.45 -12.58
C THR A 93 13.56 6.42 -12.00
N ILE A 94 13.86 7.47 -12.77
CA ILE A 94 15.00 8.34 -12.53
C ILE A 94 14.59 9.56 -11.71
N CYS A 95 15.42 9.97 -10.75
CA CYS A 95 15.43 11.31 -10.18
C CYS A 95 16.81 11.97 -10.33
N GLU A 96 16.83 13.30 -10.40
CA GLU A 96 18.06 14.07 -10.35
C GLU A 96 18.24 14.70 -8.97
N ILE A 97 19.39 14.41 -8.33
CA ILE A 97 19.78 15.00 -7.06
C ILE A 97 20.62 16.24 -7.38
N ARG A 98 20.28 17.35 -6.75
CA ARG A 98 20.85 18.67 -7.01
C ARG A 98 21.13 19.43 -5.72
N LEU A 99 21.99 20.42 -5.79
CA LEU A 99 22.16 21.46 -4.78
C LEU A 99 22.42 20.93 -3.36
N LEU A 100 23.24 19.87 -3.22
CA LEU A 100 23.66 19.45 -1.87
C LEU A 100 24.53 20.55 -1.24
N ALA A 101 24.01 21.17 -0.20
CA ALA A 101 24.66 22.24 0.53
C ALA A 101 24.54 22.03 2.04
N ILE A 102 25.66 22.19 2.77
CA ILE A 102 25.72 22.22 4.25
C ILE A 102 26.36 23.53 4.66
N ASP A 103 25.74 24.28 5.56
CA ASP A 103 26.29 25.54 6.05
C ASP A 103 27.69 25.34 6.63
N LYS A 104 28.65 26.19 6.22
CA LYS A 104 30.07 26.09 6.57
C LYS A 104 30.31 25.90 8.07
N LYS A 105 29.49 26.52 8.90
CA LYS A 105 29.57 26.42 10.37
C LYS A 105 29.29 25.02 10.92
N PHE A 106 28.65 24.16 10.12
CA PHE A 106 28.26 22.80 10.50
C PHE A 106 29.04 21.70 9.79
N ARG A 107 30.03 22.03 8.95
CA ARG A 107 30.85 21.04 8.20
C ARG A 107 31.91 20.33 9.06
N GLY A 108 32.15 20.74 10.30
CA GLY A 108 33.06 20.10 11.25
C GLY A 108 32.48 18.79 11.83
N ALA A 109 32.66 18.56 13.12
CA ALA A 109 32.26 17.35 13.83
C ALA A 109 30.76 16.96 13.65
N ARG A 110 29.88 17.92 13.37
CA ARG A 110 28.46 17.70 13.11
C ARG A 110 28.11 17.50 11.62
N GLY A 111 29.01 17.78 10.71
CA GLY A 111 28.75 17.68 9.27
C GLY A 111 28.38 16.27 8.86
N GLY A 112 29.00 15.27 9.46
CA GLY A 112 28.64 13.86 9.24
C GLY A 112 27.21 13.55 9.66
N GLN A 113 26.71 14.10 10.77
CA GLN A 113 25.32 13.90 11.23
C GLN A 113 24.30 14.57 10.32
N VAL A 114 24.60 15.79 9.83
CA VAL A 114 23.75 16.51 8.88
C VAL A 114 23.66 15.75 7.56
N LEU A 115 24.82 15.32 7.04
CA LEU A 115 24.87 14.57 5.79
C LEU A 115 24.14 13.23 5.90
N SER A 116 24.41 12.45 6.96
CA SER A 116 23.77 11.16 7.16
C SER A 116 22.25 11.28 7.30
N GLY A 117 21.76 12.31 7.99
CA GLY A 117 20.33 12.56 8.13
C GLY A 117 19.66 12.98 6.81
N ILE A 118 20.31 13.84 6.01
CA ILE A 118 19.81 14.23 4.67
C ILE A 118 19.83 13.02 3.73
N LEU A 119 20.85 12.17 3.76
CA LEU A 119 20.92 10.95 2.95
C LEU A 119 19.86 9.93 3.37
N ALA A 120 19.57 9.80 4.66
CA ALA A 120 18.49 8.96 5.14
C ALA A 120 17.12 9.46 4.64
N LEU A 121 16.89 10.78 4.69
CA LEU A 121 15.67 11.40 4.16
C LEU A 121 15.59 11.26 2.62
N LEU A 122 16.71 11.34 1.91
CA LEU A 122 16.79 11.11 0.46
C LEU A 122 16.40 9.67 0.10
N TRP A 123 16.96 8.70 0.80
CA TRP A 123 16.61 7.29 0.62
C TRP A 123 15.11 7.06 0.83
N GLN A 124 14.57 7.59 1.94
CA GLN A 124 13.15 7.54 2.23
C GLN A 124 12.31 8.15 1.11
N HIS A 125 12.64 9.37 0.69
CA HIS A 125 11.93 10.07 -0.37
C HIS A 125 12.00 9.29 -1.70
N GLY A 126 13.16 8.69 -2.02
CA GLY A 126 13.34 7.83 -3.19
C GLY A 126 12.40 6.62 -3.15
N VAL A 127 12.35 5.92 -2.02
CA VAL A 127 11.45 4.77 -1.82
C VAL A 127 9.97 5.18 -1.91
N GLU A 128 9.58 6.29 -1.26
CA GLU A 128 8.20 6.80 -1.29
C GLU A 128 7.73 7.21 -2.70
N LYS A 129 8.64 7.75 -3.51
CA LYS A 129 8.36 8.19 -4.89
C LYS A 129 8.57 7.11 -5.93
N GLY A 130 9.16 5.98 -5.55
CA GLY A 130 9.50 4.88 -6.43
C GLY A 130 10.70 5.16 -7.33
N TYR A 131 11.57 6.11 -6.98
CA TYR A 131 12.83 6.31 -7.69
C TYR A 131 13.78 5.17 -7.35
N ASP A 132 14.28 4.49 -8.38
CA ASP A 132 15.23 3.39 -8.23
C ASP A 132 16.60 3.70 -8.85
N LEU A 133 16.74 4.88 -9.46
CA LEU A 133 17.99 5.40 -9.98
C LEU A 133 18.08 6.91 -9.76
N ALA A 134 19.16 7.34 -9.13
CA ALA A 134 19.46 8.76 -8.94
C ALA A 134 20.66 9.17 -9.81
N ILE A 135 20.54 10.33 -10.48
CA ILE A 135 21.63 10.95 -11.26
C ILE A 135 22.07 12.25 -10.61
N ILE A 136 23.35 12.56 -10.72
CA ILE A 136 23.95 13.81 -10.22
C ILE A 136 24.93 14.39 -11.25
N SER A 137 25.12 15.72 -11.19
CA SER A 137 26.34 16.40 -11.71
C SER A 137 27.30 16.57 -10.53
N GLY A 138 28.11 15.57 -10.26
CA GLY A 138 29.07 15.60 -9.16
C GLY A 138 30.28 16.50 -9.48
N THR A 139 30.65 17.40 -8.55
CA THR A 139 31.87 18.18 -8.72
C THR A 139 33.08 17.27 -8.74
N THR A 140 34.02 17.48 -9.65
CA THR A 140 35.24 16.66 -9.76
C THR A 140 36.06 16.66 -8.46
N ARG A 141 35.96 17.71 -7.66
CA ARG A 141 36.62 17.84 -6.32
C ARG A 141 36.06 16.86 -5.29
N GLN A 142 34.82 16.39 -5.43
CA GLN A 142 34.13 15.53 -4.46
C GLN A 142 33.84 14.11 -4.99
N THR A 143 34.46 13.71 -6.09
CA THR A 143 34.26 12.40 -6.73
C THR A 143 34.44 11.23 -5.75
N ARG A 144 35.43 11.30 -4.84
CA ARG A 144 35.67 10.27 -3.83
C ARG A 144 34.45 10.09 -2.87
N LEU A 145 33.81 11.19 -2.46
CA LEU A 145 32.61 11.13 -1.62
C LEU A 145 31.46 10.43 -2.36
N TYR A 146 31.22 10.80 -3.61
CA TYR A 146 30.15 10.20 -4.40
C TYR A 146 30.40 8.73 -4.68
N GLN A 147 31.66 8.34 -5.00
CA GLN A 147 32.03 6.92 -5.18
C GLN A 147 31.84 6.12 -3.87
N HIS A 148 32.15 6.70 -2.71
CA HIS A 148 31.91 6.07 -1.41
C HIS A 148 30.42 5.84 -1.13
N LEU A 149 29.55 6.71 -1.65
CA LEU A 149 28.08 6.54 -1.61
C LEU A 149 27.56 5.61 -2.71
N GLY A 150 28.42 5.01 -3.52
CA GLY A 150 28.06 4.04 -4.56
C GLY A 150 27.74 4.64 -5.92
N PHE A 151 27.98 5.96 -6.12
CA PHE A 151 27.78 6.58 -7.43
C PHE A 151 28.84 6.13 -8.44
N VAL A 152 28.40 5.78 -9.63
CA VAL A 152 29.23 5.35 -10.77
C VAL A 152 29.29 6.48 -11.79
N PRO A 153 30.48 6.90 -12.23
CA PRO A 153 30.63 7.92 -13.28
C PRO A 153 30.16 7.39 -14.63
N PHE A 154 29.56 8.26 -15.43
CA PHE A 154 29.19 7.98 -16.82
C PHE A 154 29.37 9.21 -17.72
N GLY A 155 29.45 8.96 -19.01
CA GLY A 155 29.53 10.04 -20.01
C GLY A 155 30.75 10.97 -19.86
N PRO A 156 30.80 12.05 -20.64
CA PRO A 156 31.89 13.02 -20.59
C PRO A 156 31.79 13.94 -19.37
N ILE A 157 32.94 14.51 -18.95
CA ILE A 157 32.99 15.64 -18.01
C ILE A 157 32.28 16.83 -18.65
N VAL A 158 31.41 17.50 -17.93
CA VAL A 158 30.64 18.67 -18.39
C VAL A 158 31.04 19.92 -17.62
N GLY A 159 30.86 21.10 -18.24
CA GLY A 159 31.28 22.38 -17.67
C GLY A 159 32.63 22.86 -18.19
N SER A 160 33.07 24.03 -17.75
CA SER A 160 34.32 24.68 -18.20
C SER A 160 35.01 25.36 -17.02
N GLY A 161 36.33 25.53 -17.14
CA GLY A 161 37.16 26.19 -16.14
C GLY A 161 37.15 25.48 -14.79
N ASP A 162 36.99 26.22 -13.72
CA ASP A 162 36.94 25.70 -12.33
C ASP A 162 35.65 24.97 -11.97
N ALA A 163 34.59 25.03 -12.82
CA ALA A 163 33.31 24.41 -12.63
C ALA A 163 33.12 23.16 -13.51
N GLN A 164 33.96 22.15 -13.29
CA GLN A 164 33.86 20.85 -13.96
C GLN A 164 33.08 19.86 -13.13
N PHE A 165 32.17 19.11 -13.80
CA PHE A 165 31.30 18.13 -13.20
C PHE A 165 31.38 16.79 -13.93
N GLN A 166 31.49 15.72 -13.19
CA GLN A 166 31.34 14.36 -13.68
C GLN A 166 29.87 13.94 -13.50
N PRO A 167 29.13 13.62 -14.58
CA PRO A 167 27.86 12.94 -14.47
C PRO A 167 28.04 11.59 -13.79
N MET A 168 27.22 11.30 -12.82
CA MET A 168 27.25 10.02 -12.07
C MET A 168 25.83 9.54 -11.79
N TYR A 169 25.67 8.23 -11.66
CA TYR A 169 24.41 7.64 -11.20
C TYR A 169 24.63 6.66 -10.05
N VAL A 170 23.59 6.41 -9.27
CA VAL A 170 23.53 5.34 -8.29
C VAL A 170 22.15 4.69 -8.36
N THR A 171 22.12 3.35 -8.27
CA THR A 171 20.87 2.64 -8.11
C THR A 171 20.47 2.58 -6.63
N LEU A 172 19.17 2.45 -6.37
CA LEU A 172 18.66 2.34 -5.00
C LEU A 172 19.34 1.18 -4.26
N GLU A 173 19.51 0.05 -4.94
CA GLU A 173 20.13 -1.15 -4.38
C GLU A 173 21.60 -0.90 -3.97
N THR A 174 22.36 -0.24 -4.83
CA THR A 174 23.77 0.10 -4.52
C THR A 174 23.84 1.10 -3.37
N PHE A 175 22.99 2.11 -3.39
CA PHE A 175 22.94 3.11 -2.33
C PHE A 175 22.60 2.50 -0.96
N GLU A 176 21.63 1.59 -0.88
CA GLU A 176 21.28 0.88 0.36
C GLU A 176 22.45 0.07 0.94
N VAL A 177 23.28 -0.50 0.10
CA VAL A 177 24.46 -1.25 0.53
C VAL A 177 25.57 -0.32 1.02
N THR A 178 25.91 0.69 0.23
CA THR A 178 27.07 1.58 0.49
C THR A 178 26.79 2.62 1.57
N ALA A 179 25.56 3.14 1.63
CA ALA A 179 25.15 4.14 2.63
C ALA A 179 24.68 3.53 3.98
N ARG A 180 24.72 2.19 4.12
CA ARG A 180 24.17 1.49 5.30
C ARG A 180 24.71 2.01 6.64
N GLU A 181 26.01 2.25 6.75
CA GLU A 181 26.61 2.76 7.98
C GLU A 181 26.13 4.18 8.29
N PHE A 182 26.02 5.03 7.26
CA PHE A 182 25.45 6.37 7.38
C PHE A 182 23.99 6.33 7.82
N LEU A 183 23.20 5.42 7.23
CA LEU A 183 21.78 5.26 7.57
C LEU A 183 21.57 4.74 8.99
N ARG A 184 22.46 3.86 9.49
CA ARG A 184 22.40 3.32 10.87
C ARG A 184 22.81 4.33 11.94
N SER A 185 23.77 5.21 11.67
CA SER A 185 24.27 6.22 12.60
C SER A 185 23.48 7.52 12.58
N SER A 186 22.46 7.63 11.71
CA SER A 186 21.67 8.85 11.57
C SER A 186 20.88 9.17 12.83
N PRO A 187 20.92 10.42 13.35
CA PRO A 187 20.06 10.88 14.42
C PRO A 187 18.58 10.94 14.00
N ALA A 188 18.28 10.78 12.71
CA ALA A 188 16.94 10.64 12.17
C ALA A 188 16.22 9.33 12.54
N ARG A 189 16.77 8.54 13.50
CA ARG A 189 16.11 7.34 14.05
C ARG A 189 14.73 7.60 14.68
N SER A 190 14.40 8.82 15.02
CA SER A 190 13.04 9.21 15.45
C SER A 190 12.09 9.51 14.27
N PHE A 191 12.62 9.59 13.07
CA PHE A 191 11.86 9.71 11.85
C PHE A 191 11.66 8.31 11.28
N HIS A 192 10.56 7.67 11.64
CA HIS A 192 10.13 6.46 10.95
C HIS A 192 9.71 6.88 9.54
N PRO A 193 10.45 6.50 8.49
CA PRO A 193 9.97 6.68 7.14
C PRO A 193 8.60 6.02 7.05
N SER A 194 7.66 6.64 6.33
CA SER A 194 6.42 5.95 5.99
C SER A 194 6.81 4.76 5.10
N ALA A 195 7.00 3.62 5.74
CA ALA A 195 7.38 2.41 5.04
C ALA A 195 6.37 2.14 3.92
N VAL A 196 6.85 1.66 2.78
CA VAL A 196 5.99 1.27 1.67
C VAL A 196 5.06 0.17 2.15
N ASN A 197 3.77 0.46 2.13
CA ASN A 197 2.77 -0.39 2.76
C ASN A 197 2.24 -1.45 1.79
N PHE A 198 2.62 -2.70 2.00
CA PHE A 198 2.13 -3.89 1.32
C PHE A 198 1.19 -4.74 2.19
N MET A 199 0.58 -4.15 3.21
CA MET A 199 -0.42 -4.83 4.03
C MET A 199 -1.78 -4.92 3.32
N PRO A 200 -2.65 -5.90 3.69
CA PRO A 200 -4.01 -6.00 3.14
C PRO A 200 -4.94 -4.87 3.60
N GLY A 201 -4.55 -4.11 4.63
CA GLY A 201 -5.26 -2.96 5.19
C GLY A 201 -4.81 -2.64 6.62
N PRO A 202 -4.82 -1.35 7.01
CA PRO A 202 -5.08 -0.16 6.18
C PRO A 202 -4.06 0.02 5.06
N VAL A 203 -4.52 0.42 3.89
CA VAL A 203 -3.67 0.59 2.70
C VAL A 203 -3.18 2.03 2.53
N ALA A 204 -2.13 2.23 1.70
CA ALA A 204 -1.71 3.56 1.31
C ALA A 204 -2.80 4.25 0.48
N VAL A 205 -3.09 5.52 0.80
CA VAL A 205 -4.10 6.35 0.13
C VAL A 205 -3.47 7.48 -0.67
N ARG A 206 -4.14 7.94 -1.74
CA ARG A 206 -3.70 9.08 -2.56
C ARG A 206 -3.76 10.39 -1.78
N ARG A 207 -2.98 11.37 -2.24
CA ARG A 207 -2.96 12.71 -1.64
C ARG A 207 -4.34 13.38 -1.63
N GLU A 208 -5.12 13.20 -2.69
CA GLU A 208 -6.49 13.73 -2.81
C GLU A 208 -7.43 13.13 -1.76
N VAL A 209 -7.28 11.84 -1.47
CA VAL A 209 -8.06 11.14 -0.43
C VAL A 209 -7.68 11.68 0.96
N ARG A 210 -6.38 11.90 1.20
CA ARG A 210 -5.90 12.48 2.46
C ARG A 210 -6.44 13.90 2.66
N ARG A 211 -6.32 14.76 1.64
CA ARG A 211 -6.86 16.13 1.69
C ARG A 211 -8.38 16.17 1.91
N ALA A 212 -9.11 15.23 1.30
CA ALA A 212 -10.55 15.11 1.51
C ALA A 212 -10.88 14.71 2.95
N PHE A 213 -10.07 13.84 3.57
CA PHE A 213 -10.23 13.47 4.98
C PHE A 213 -9.92 14.60 5.95
N GLU A 214 -8.98 15.47 5.61
CA GLU A 214 -8.52 16.60 6.43
C GLU A 214 -9.47 17.82 6.40
N GLN A 215 -10.54 17.79 5.58
CA GLN A 215 -11.52 18.87 5.55
C GLN A 215 -12.23 19.05 6.89
N ALA A 216 -12.68 20.26 7.17
CA ALA A 216 -13.49 20.53 8.34
C ALA A 216 -14.76 19.66 8.35
N PRO A 217 -15.16 19.08 9.49
CA PRO A 217 -16.37 18.27 9.55
C PRO A 217 -17.61 19.09 9.21
N GLU A 218 -18.51 18.49 8.44
CA GLU A 218 -19.83 19.07 8.14
C GLU A 218 -20.97 18.17 8.65
N SER A 219 -22.15 18.72 8.73
CA SER A 219 -23.34 17.99 9.14
C SER A 219 -23.72 16.95 8.08
N HIS A 220 -24.01 15.71 8.51
CA HIS A 220 -24.57 14.68 7.64
C HIS A 220 -25.98 15.03 7.09
N ARG A 221 -26.58 16.13 7.56
CA ARG A 221 -27.86 16.67 7.06
C ARG A 221 -27.69 17.77 6.03
N SER A 222 -26.46 18.27 5.79
CA SER A 222 -26.22 19.28 4.75
C SER A 222 -26.46 18.74 3.35
N ASP A 223 -26.84 19.61 2.42
CA ASP A 223 -27.09 19.20 1.03
C ASP A 223 -25.80 18.77 0.32
N SER A 224 -24.65 19.37 0.66
CA SER A 224 -23.34 18.97 0.16
C SER A 224 -23.01 17.54 0.56
N PHE A 225 -23.17 17.19 1.84
CA PHE A 225 -22.98 15.84 2.34
C PHE A 225 -23.87 14.83 1.64
N LYS A 226 -25.18 15.11 1.56
CA LYS A 226 -26.16 14.21 0.90
C LYS A 226 -25.81 13.98 -0.56
N LYS A 227 -25.39 15.03 -1.26
CA LYS A 227 -24.95 14.95 -2.66
C LYS A 227 -23.74 14.01 -2.82
N ASP A 228 -22.71 14.18 -2.00
CA ASP A 228 -21.51 13.35 -2.04
C ASP A 228 -21.79 11.90 -1.60
N PHE A 229 -22.71 11.72 -0.63
CA PHE A 229 -23.16 10.41 -0.18
C PHE A 229 -23.87 9.63 -1.30
N LEU A 230 -24.82 10.26 -2.00
CA LEU A 230 -25.52 9.66 -3.13
C LEU A 230 -24.57 9.38 -4.31
N ALA A 231 -23.67 10.30 -4.60
CA ALA A 231 -22.66 10.12 -5.65
C ALA A 231 -21.73 8.92 -5.35
N ALA A 232 -21.28 8.77 -4.10
CA ALA A 232 -20.48 7.64 -3.69
C ALA A 232 -21.25 6.30 -3.83
N LYS A 233 -22.52 6.25 -3.41
CA LYS A 233 -23.38 5.07 -3.58
C LYS A 233 -23.56 4.70 -5.06
N GLN A 234 -23.82 5.68 -5.93
CA GLN A 234 -23.97 5.45 -7.36
C GLN A 234 -22.69 4.88 -8.00
N ILE A 235 -21.52 5.44 -7.67
CA ILE A 235 -20.23 4.95 -8.17
C ILE A 235 -19.99 3.51 -7.69
N LEU A 236 -20.24 3.22 -6.42
CA LEU A 236 -20.06 1.89 -5.84
C LEU A 236 -21.00 0.85 -6.46
N CYS A 237 -22.27 1.17 -6.65
CA CYS A 237 -23.23 0.31 -7.34
C CYS A 237 -22.81 0.05 -8.79
N GLY A 238 -22.39 1.09 -9.52
CA GLY A 238 -21.91 0.96 -10.89
C GLY A 238 -20.66 0.09 -11.00
N LEU A 239 -19.74 0.18 -10.04
CA LEU A 239 -18.51 -0.60 -10.02
C LEU A 239 -18.75 -2.11 -9.98
N VAL A 240 -19.78 -2.55 -9.26
CA VAL A 240 -20.07 -3.99 -9.03
C VAL A 240 -21.38 -4.47 -9.63
N ARG A 241 -22.06 -3.63 -10.41
CA ARG A 241 -23.39 -3.91 -10.99
C ARG A 241 -24.43 -4.28 -9.95
N ALA A 242 -24.40 -3.65 -8.79
CA ALA A 242 -25.45 -3.79 -7.76
C ALA A 242 -26.55 -2.74 -7.95
N GLN A 243 -27.79 -3.06 -7.51
CA GLN A 243 -28.90 -2.11 -7.54
C GLN A 243 -28.82 -1.14 -6.36
N ASN A 244 -28.46 -1.65 -5.20
CA ASN A 244 -28.45 -0.90 -3.96
C ASN A 244 -27.17 -1.15 -3.16
N VAL A 245 -26.78 -0.16 -2.35
CA VAL A 245 -25.72 -0.27 -1.36
C VAL A 245 -26.07 0.59 -0.15
N GLU A 246 -25.88 0.09 1.06
CA GLU A 246 -25.90 0.91 2.26
C GLU A 246 -24.51 1.00 2.88
N LEU A 247 -24.21 2.21 3.39
CA LEU A 247 -22.92 2.53 4.01
C LEU A 247 -23.12 2.57 5.55
N PHE A 248 -22.22 1.90 6.25
CA PHE A 248 -22.21 1.83 7.71
C PHE A 248 -20.88 2.36 8.23
N MET A 249 -20.89 3.02 9.38
CA MET A 249 -19.67 3.37 10.09
C MET A 249 -19.15 2.16 10.86
N GLY A 250 -18.06 1.58 10.37
CA GLY A 250 -17.46 0.41 10.98
C GLY A 250 -16.43 -0.28 10.09
N SER A 251 -15.95 -1.42 10.57
CA SER A 251 -15.05 -2.30 9.82
C SER A 251 -15.81 -3.27 8.94
N GLY A 252 -15.11 -3.99 8.04
CA GLY A 252 -15.71 -5.05 7.24
C GLY A 252 -16.42 -6.13 8.07
N THR A 253 -15.99 -6.36 9.31
CA THR A 253 -16.67 -7.27 10.25
C THR A 253 -18.12 -6.85 10.50
N LEU A 254 -18.37 -5.53 10.64
CA LEU A 254 -19.75 -5.03 10.79
C LEU A 254 -20.59 -5.31 9.54
N ALA A 255 -20.05 -5.21 8.32
CA ALA A 255 -20.80 -5.56 7.12
C ALA A 255 -21.20 -7.04 7.11
N ASN A 256 -20.31 -7.93 7.55
CA ASN A 256 -20.62 -9.34 7.69
C ASN A 256 -21.64 -9.60 8.80
N ASP A 257 -21.63 -8.84 9.91
CA ASP A 257 -22.67 -8.90 10.94
C ASP A 257 -24.03 -8.44 10.39
N VAL A 258 -24.08 -7.40 9.54
CA VAL A 258 -25.31 -6.99 8.84
C VAL A 258 -25.80 -8.11 7.91
N VAL A 259 -24.91 -8.76 7.15
CA VAL A 259 -25.24 -9.93 6.31
C VAL A 259 -25.82 -11.05 7.18
N ALA A 260 -25.17 -11.41 8.29
CA ALA A 260 -25.69 -12.43 9.22
C ALA A 260 -27.05 -12.05 9.80
N GLY A 261 -27.25 -10.76 10.14
CA GLY A 261 -28.56 -10.23 10.57
C GLY A 261 -29.63 -10.43 9.50
N GLN A 262 -29.34 -10.13 8.24
CA GLN A 262 -30.29 -10.37 7.15
C GLN A 262 -30.56 -11.87 6.92
N LEU A 263 -29.54 -12.73 7.04
CA LEU A 263 -29.70 -14.18 6.95
C LEU A 263 -30.58 -14.74 8.07
N SER A 264 -30.56 -14.15 9.29
CA SER A 264 -31.41 -14.56 10.41
C SER A 264 -32.91 -14.32 10.17
N LEU A 265 -33.26 -13.49 9.18
CA LEU A 265 -34.63 -13.22 8.77
C LEU A 265 -35.16 -14.26 7.77
N LEU A 266 -34.29 -15.04 7.18
CA LEU A 266 -34.66 -16.07 6.22
C LEU A 266 -35.10 -17.35 6.94
N LYS A 267 -36.01 -18.06 6.30
CA LYS A 267 -36.35 -19.42 6.71
C LYS A 267 -35.46 -20.42 5.99
N GLY A 268 -35.11 -21.49 6.67
CA GLY A 268 -34.34 -22.58 6.09
C GLY A 268 -32.85 -22.50 6.41
N ARG A 269 -32.21 -23.64 6.24
CA ARG A 269 -30.81 -23.90 6.57
C ARG A 269 -29.85 -23.27 5.56
N GLY A 270 -28.69 -22.83 6.00
CA GLY A 270 -27.63 -22.29 5.14
C GLY A 270 -26.43 -23.22 4.95
N LEU A 271 -25.58 -22.85 4.02
CA LEU A 271 -24.27 -23.46 3.80
C LEU A 271 -23.18 -22.39 3.85
N ILE A 272 -22.14 -22.60 4.67
CA ILE A 272 -20.96 -21.74 4.71
C ILE A 272 -19.78 -22.51 4.17
N LEU A 273 -19.06 -21.90 3.20
CA LEU A 273 -17.83 -22.47 2.64
C LEU A 273 -16.62 -21.82 3.31
N THR A 274 -15.65 -22.65 3.69
CA THR A 274 -14.42 -22.18 4.34
C THR A 274 -13.20 -22.85 3.75
N ASN A 275 -12.15 -22.06 3.44
CA ASN A 275 -10.83 -22.53 3.05
C ASN A 275 -9.71 -21.67 3.68
N GLY A 276 -10.02 -21.00 4.81
CA GLY A 276 -9.10 -20.18 5.55
C GLY A 276 -9.71 -19.42 6.72
N GLU A 277 -8.99 -18.41 7.20
CA GLU A 277 -9.34 -17.63 8.39
C GLU A 277 -10.65 -16.86 8.24
N PHE A 278 -10.86 -16.22 7.08
CA PHE A 278 -12.03 -15.35 6.88
C PHE A 278 -13.30 -16.16 6.67
N GLY A 279 -13.24 -17.30 5.98
CA GLY A 279 -14.34 -18.25 5.94
C GLY A 279 -14.72 -18.75 7.35
N SER A 280 -13.73 -19.07 8.19
CA SER A 280 -13.95 -19.47 9.59
C SER A 280 -14.58 -18.36 10.44
N ARG A 281 -14.29 -17.08 10.14
CA ARG A 281 -14.96 -15.94 10.79
C ARG A 281 -16.43 -15.80 10.41
N LEU A 282 -16.80 -16.12 9.17
CA LEU A 282 -18.20 -16.17 8.77
C LEU A 282 -18.98 -17.24 9.57
N VAL A 283 -18.34 -18.38 9.82
CA VAL A 283 -18.90 -19.42 10.70
C VAL A 283 -19.11 -18.89 12.13
N ASP A 284 -18.14 -18.17 12.70
CA ASP A 284 -18.28 -17.56 14.03
C ASP A 284 -19.44 -16.55 14.06
N GLN A 285 -19.54 -15.69 13.04
CA GLN A 285 -20.62 -14.72 12.92
C GLN A 285 -21.99 -15.41 12.81
N ALA A 286 -22.13 -16.42 11.98
CA ALA A 286 -23.36 -17.20 11.85
C ALA A 286 -23.77 -17.86 13.19
N ARG A 287 -22.82 -18.40 13.94
CA ARG A 287 -23.07 -18.95 15.28
C ARG A 287 -23.56 -17.90 16.27
N ARG A 288 -22.96 -16.70 16.26
CA ARG A 288 -23.40 -15.58 17.13
C ARG A 288 -24.82 -15.13 16.86
N PHE A 289 -25.23 -15.18 15.59
CA PHE A 289 -26.62 -14.89 15.16
C PHE A 289 -27.54 -16.11 15.29
N LYS A 290 -27.04 -17.25 15.80
CA LYS A 290 -27.79 -18.50 15.97
C LYS A 290 -28.46 -18.96 14.68
N LEU A 291 -27.78 -18.78 13.55
CA LEU A 291 -28.25 -19.27 12.26
C LEU A 291 -28.24 -20.81 12.24
N ASP A 292 -29.18 -21.41 11.54
CA ASP A 292 -29.14 -22.83 11.21
C ASP A 292 -28.35 -23.01 9.92
N PHE A 293 -27.20 -23.73 9.96
CA PHE A 293 -26.33 -23.90 8.81
C PHE A 293 -25.42 -25.13 8.92
N ASP A 294 -25.00 -25.60 7.74
CA ASP A 294 -23.89 -26.52 7.58
C ASP A 294 -22.59 -25.77 7.24
N THR A 295 -21.46 -26.36 7.54
CA THR A 295 -20.14 -25.89 7.05
C THR A 295 -19.56 -26.91 6.09
N LEU A 296 -19.01 -26.45 4.96
CA LEU A 296 -18.20 -27.25 4.05
C LEU A 296 -16.79 -26.67 4.05
N GLU A 297 -15.88 -27.44 4.64
CA GLU A 297 -14.49 -27.02 4.88
C GLU A 297 -13.56 -27.58 3.80
N PHE A 298 -12.70 -26.75 3.28
CA PHE A 298 -11.65 -27.09 2.33
C PHE A 298 -10.28 -26.80 2.93
N PRO A 299 -9.22 -27.47 2.47
CA PRO A 299 -7.87 -27.19 2.94
C PRO A 299 -7.45 -25.74 2.68
N TRP A 300 -6.74 -25.16 3.63
CA TRP A 300 -6.18 -23.82 3.49
C TRP A 300 -5.22 -23.75 2.29
N GLY A 301 -5.39 -22.72 1.48
CA GLY A 301 -4.57 -22.51 0.28
C GLY A 301 -5.01 -23.30 -0.95
N GLN A 302 -6.10 -24.05 -0.84
CA GLN A 302 -6.72 -24.75 -1.97
C GLN A 302 -8.01 -24.04 -2.42
N PRO A 303 -8.33 -24.05 -3.73
CA PRO A 303 -9.60 -23.57 -4.22
C PRO A 303 -10.78 -24.38 -3.66
N LEU A 304 -11.97 -23.83 -3.75
CA LEU A 304 -13.20 -24.52 -3.40
C LEU A 304 -13.49 -25.63 -4.42
N ASP A 305 -13.74 -26.85 -3.95
CA ASP A 305 -14.23 -27.93 -4.81
C ASP A 305 -15.71 -27.70 -5.15
N LEU A 306 -15.96 -27.19 -6.33
CA LEU A 306 -17.30 -26.87 -6.81
C LEU A 306 -18.20 -28.09 -6.99
N ASN A 307 -17.63 -29.30 -7.18
CA ASN A 307 -18.41 -30.54 -7.24
C ASN A 307 -18.93 -30.89 -5.85
N ALA A 308 -18.07 -30.82 -4.84
CA ALA A 308 -18.50 -31.01 -3.46
C ALA A 308 -19.59 -29.98 -3.04
N VAL A 309 -19.46 -28.72 -3.50
CA VAL A 309 -20.53 -27.70 -3.28
C VAL A 309 -21.84 -28.09 -3.96
N ARG A 310 -21.79 -28.55 -5.23
CA ARG A 310 -22.99 -28.99 -5.96
C ARG A 310 -23.68 -30.16 -5.30
N GLU A 311 -22.93 -31.15 -4.86
CA GLU A 311 -23.42 -32.34 -4.16
C GLU A 311 -24.06 -31.98 -2.83
N LYS A 312 -23.40 -31.13 -2.02
CA LYS A 312 -23.93 -30.67 -0.74
C LYS A 312 -25.24 -29.91 -0.89
N LEU A 313 -25.32 -28.99 -1.88
CA LEU A 313 -26.55 -28.25 -2.19
C LEU A 313 -27.65 -29.10 -2.84
N ALA A 314 -27.29 -30.27 -3.42
CA ALA A 314 -28.24 -31.21 -3.97
C ALA A 314 -28.94 -32.08 -2.90
N GLY A 315 -28.56 -31.92 -1.63
CA GLY A 315 -29.09 -32.77 -0.55
C GLY A 315 -28.55 -34.21 -0.62
N ARG A 316 -27.42 -34.45 -1.31
CA ARG A 316 -26.77 -35.77 -1.41
C ARG A 316 -25.60 -35.82 -0.44
N SER A 317 -25.85 -36.13 0.80
CA SER A 317 -24.81 -36.49 1.76
C SER A 317 -24.98 -37.95 2.12
N ALA A 318 -24.07 -38.82 1.66
CA ALA A 318 -23.98 -40.24 2.01
C ALA A 318 -25.31 -41.02 1.92
N GLY A 319 -26.17 -40.72 0.94
CA GLY A 319 -27.40 -41.49 0.72
C GLY A 319 -28.60 -41.11 1.61
N VAL A 320 -28.47 -40.09 2.46
CA VAL A 320 -29.56 -39.59 3.28
C VAL A 320 -30.07 -38.27 2.66
N PRO A 321 -31.39 -38.14 2.37
CA PRO A 321 -31.99 -36.87 1.95
C PRO A 321 -31.80 -35.82 3.05
N SER A 322 -31.14 -34.70 2.74
CA SER A 322 -31.03 -33.53 3.62
C SER A 322 -31.96 -32.43 3.16
N GLU A 323 -32.44 -31.60 4.10
CA GLU A 323 -33.24 -30.42 3.72
C GLU A 323 -32.46 -29.50 2.80
N PRO A 324 -33.14 -28.88 1.81
CA PRO A 324 -32.48 -27.99 0.86
C PRO A 324 -31.94 -26.73 1.57
N HIS A 325 -30.75 -26.30 1.21
CA HIS A 325 -30.18 -25.07 1.72
C HIS A 325 -30.88 -23.85 1.10
N ALA A 326 -31.23 -22.86 1.93
CA ALA A 326 -31.87 -21.63 1.50
C ALA A 326 -30.85 -20.54 1.06
N TRP A 327 -29.65 -20.60 1.60
CA TRP A 327 -28.58 -19.63 1.33
C TRP A 327 -27.20 -20.29 1.40
N LEU A 328 -26.24 -19.66 0.70
CA LEU A 328 -24.82 -19.99 0.73
C LEU A 328 -24.04 -18.73 1.05
N TRP A 329 -23.06 -18.81 1.96
CA TRP A 329 -22.20 -17.69 2.32
C TRP A 329 -20.72 -18.10 2.28
N CYS A 330 -19.88 -17.31 1.59
CA CYS A 330 -18.44 -17.56 1.52
C CYS A 330 -17.64 -16.27 1.30
N ALA A 331 -16.34 -16.33 1.54
CA ALA A 331 -15.41 -15.28 1.11
C ALA A 331 -15.16 -15.41 -0.39
N HIS A 332 -15.32 -14.33 -1.16
CA HIS A 332 -14.95 -14.28 -2.58
C HIS A 332 -13.43 -14.36 -2.75
N CYS A 333 -12.66 -13.72 -1.87
CA CYS A 333 -11.23 -13.93 -1.71
C CYS A 333 -10.93 -14.29 -0.27
N GLU A 334 -10.41 -15.48 -0.04
CA GLU A 334 -9.85 -15.85 1.27
C GLU A 334 -8.52 -15.11 1.46
N THR A 335 -8.57 -13.96 2.12
CA THR A 335 -7.42 -13.06 2.27
C THR A 335 -6.26 -13.71 3.02
N SER A 336 -6.52 -14.67 3.89
CA SER A 336 -5.46 -15.36 4.64
C SER A 336 -4.54 -16.22 3.76
N THR A 337 -5.02 -16.61 2.59
CA THR A 337 -4.30 -17.44 1.63
C THR A 337 -4.08 -16.77 0.27
N GLY A 338 -4.95 -15.84 -0.10
CA GLY A 338 -5.00 -15.23 -1.42
C GLY A 338 -5.78 -16.05 -2.45
N ILE A 339 -6.54 -17.07 -2.03
CA ILE A 339 -7.35 -17.90 -2.93
C ILE A 339 -8.66 -17.20 -3.27
N LEU A 340 -9.03 -17.24 -4.56
CA LEU A 340 -10.31 -16.76 -5.08
C LEU A 340 -11.32 -17.90 -5.23
N ALA A 341 -12.56 -17.62 -4.88
CA ALA A 341 -13.68 -18.45 -5.28
C ALA A 341 -14.11 -18.12 -6.70
N ASP A 342 -14.43 -19.14 -7.50
CA ASP A 342 -15.03 -18.93 -8.84
C ASP A 342 -16.46 -18.41 -8.68
N LEU A 343 -16.60 -17.09 -8.78
CA LEU A 343 -17.85 -16.37 -8.57
C LEU A 343 -18.93 -16.78 -9.58
N ASP A 344 -18.59 -16.93 -10.85
CA ASP A 344 -19.54 -17.24 -11.91
C ASP A 344 -20.08 -18.67 -11.78
N ALA A 345 -19.21 -19.61 -11.41
CA ALA A 345 -19.63 -20.97 -11.09
C ALA A 345 -20.52 -21.03 -9.86
N LEU A 346 -20.20 -20.30 -8.77
CA LEU A 346 -21.04 -20.22 -7.57
C LEU A 346 -22.41 -19.60 -7.87
N LYS A 347 -22.46 -18.50 -8.64
CA LYS A 347 -23.70 -17.88 -9.11
C LYS A 347 -24.57 -18.89 -9.89
N THR A 348 -23.96 -19.63 -10.80
CA THR A 348 -24.65 -20.65 -11.59
C THR A 348 -25.21 -21.77 -10.72
N ILE A 349 -24.40 -22.31 -9.80
CA ILE A 349 -24.82 -23.37 -8.88
C ILE A 349 -26.00 -22.90 -8.01
N CYS A 350 -25.88 -21.72 -7.41
CA CYS A 350 -26.91 -21.16 -6.53
C CYS A 350 -28.20 -20.87 -7.30
N LYS A 351 -28.11 -20.30 -8.50
CA LYS A 351 -29.27 -20.01 -9.37
C LYS A 351 -30.04 -21.27 -9.72
N VAL A 352 -29.37 -22.34 -10.14
CA VAL A 352 -29.99 -23.62 -10.49
C VAL A 352 -30.72 -24.27 -9.30
N ARG A 353 -30.24 -24.03 -8.08
CA ARG A 353 -30.78 -24.59 -6.83
C ARG A 353 -31.74 -23.67 -6.10
N GLY A 354 -31.96 -22.44 -6.55
CA GLY A 354 -32.76 -21.44 -5.85
C GLY A 354 -32.16 -20.96 -4.54
N VAL A 355 -30.84 -21.10 -4.37
CA VAL A 355 -30.07 -20.74 -3.17
C VAL A 355 -29.64 -19.28 -3.24
N LYS A 356 -29.82 -18.53 -2.15
CA LYS A 356 -29.38 -17.12 -2.06
C LYS A 356 -27.89 -17.05 -1.79
N LEU A 357 -27.10 -16.55 -2.76
CA LEU A 357 -25.66 -16.40 -2.63
C LEU A 357 -25.31 -15.13 -1.86
N CYS A 358 -24.55 -15.27 -0.77
CA CYS A 358 -23.97 -14.17 0.00
C CYS A 358 -22.43 -14.24 -0.05
N LEU A 359 -21.78 -13.07 -0.18
CA LEU A 359 -20.34 -12.98 -0.37
C LEU A 359 -19.68 -11.99 0.61
N ASP A 360 -18.55 -12.38 1.16
CA ASP A 360 -17.58 -11.44 1.70
C ASP A 360 -16.65 -10.99 0.56
N CYS A 361 -16.90 -9.78 0.03
CA CYS A 361 -16.11 -9.16 -1.04
C CYS A 361 -15.14 -8.08 -0.51
N ILE A 362 -14.85 -8.08 0.78
CA ILE A 362 -14.04 -7.04 1.45
C ILE A 362 -12.65 -6.90 0.81
N SER A 363 -12.07 -7.98 0.31
CA SER A 363 -10.73 -7.99 -0.30
C SER A 363 -10.74 -7.97 -1.83
N THR A 364 -11.91 -8.05 -2.48
CA THR A 364 -12.01 -8.13 -3.94
C THR A 364 -12.54 -6.87 -4.59
N ILE A 365 -13.54 -6.20 -4.00
CA ILE A 365 -14.07 -4.95 -4.57
C ILE A 365 -12.99 -3.89 -4.59
N GLY A 366 -12.73 -3.35 -5.78
CA GLY A 366 -11.68 -2.36 -6.05
C GLY A 366 -10.28 -2.94 -6.34
N THR A 367 -10.10 -4.28 -6.27
CA THR A 367 -8.83 -4.95 -6.61
C THR A 367 -8.90 -5.77 -7.89
N LEU A 368 -10.08 -6.28 -8.23
CA LEU A 368 -10.37 -7.03 -9.45
C LEU A 368 -11.83 -6.76 -9.87
N PRO A 369 -12.24 -7.10 -11.10
CA PRO A 369 -13.62 -6.99 -11.53
C PRO A 369 -14.53 -7.91 -10.69
N VAL A 370 -15.63 -7.36 -10.18
CA VAL A 370 -16.64 -8.10 -9.41
C VAL A 370 -18.02 -7.75 -9.98
N ASP A 371 -18.74 -8.74 -10.46
CA ASP A 371 -20.13 -8.60 -10.92
C ASP A 371 -21.07 -9.25 -9.91
N LEU A 372 -21.80 -8.43 -9.15
CA LEU A 372 -22.75 -8.89 -8.13
C LEU A 372 -24.14 -9.20 -8.67
N THR A 373 -24.36 -9.16 -10.00
CA THR A 373 -25.65 -9.55 -10.59
C THR A 373 -26.01 -10.98 -10.15
N GLY A 374 -27.17 -11.13 -9.52
CA GLY A 374 -27.64 -12.42 -8.99
C GLY A 374 -27.09 -12.81 -7.62
N VAL A 375 -26.24 -11.98 -7.00
CA VAL A 375 -25.82 -12.13 -5.61
C VAL A 375 -26.87 -11.53 -4.69
N PHE A 376 -27.24 -12.23 -3.63
CA PHE A 376 -28.26 -11.78 -2.69
C PHE A 376 -27.76 -10.66 -1.78
N LEU A 377 -26.59 -10.85 -1.16
CA LEU A 377 -25.90 -9.85 -0.32
C LEU A 377 -24.39 -9.94 -0.54
N ALA A 378 -23.72 -8.79 -0.55
CA ALA A 378 -22.26 -8.76 -0.57
C ALA A 378 -21.72 -7.67 0.36
N SER A 379 -20.72 -8.01 1.18
CA SER A 379 -20.03 -7.09 2.07
C SER A 379 -18.77 -6.50 1.43
N CYS A 380 -18.44 -5.25 1.80
CA CYS A 380 -17.21 -4.57 1.40
C CYS A 380 -16.72 -3.61 2.49
N SER A 381 -15.51 -3.08 2.38
CA SER A 381 -14.99 -2.03 3.26
C SER A 381 -14.12 -1.02 2.53
N SER A 382 -14.07 0.21 3.04
CA SER A 382 -13.36 1.33 2.44
C SER A 382 -11.83 1.21 2.49
N GLY A 383 -11.29 0.56 3.53
CA GLY A 383 -9.87 0.57 3.86
C GLY A 383 -9.01 -0.47 3.13
N LYS A 384 -9.52 -1.08 2.07
CA LYS A 384 -8.84 -2.10 1.26
C LYS A 384 -8.78 -1.69 -0.22
N GLY A 385 -9.31 -2.47 -1.14
CA GLY A 385 -9.25 -2.22 -2.58
C GLY A 385 -9.82 -0.88 -3.04
N LEU A 386 -10.77 -0.30 -2.31
CA LEU A 386 -11.29 1.04 -2.59
C LEU A 386 -10.28 2.16 -2.29
N ARG A 387 -9.21 1.87 -1.55
CA ARG A 387 -8.10 2.80 -1.24
C ARG A 387 -8.54 4.08 -0.53
N ALA A 388 -9.52 3.94 0.39
CA ALA A 388 -9.91 5.00 1.32
C ALA A 388 -9.43 4.68 2.75
N TYR A 389 -9.71 5.57 3.68
CA TYR A 389 -9.47 5.29 5.10
C TYR A 389 -10.43 4.18 5.60
N PRO A 390 -9.98 3.29 6.50
CA PRO A 390 -10.88 2.37 7.19
C PRO A 390 -11.88 3.16 8.05
N GLY A 391 -13.05 2.59 8.26
CA GLY A 391 -14.10 3.22 9.07
C GLY A 391 -15.47 3.28 8.39
N LEU A 392 -15.53 2.99 7.07
CA LEU A 392 -16.79 2.75 6.36
C LEU A 392 -16.83 1.33 5.85
N THR A 393 -18.02 0.73 5.93
CA THR A 393 -18.29 -0.57 5.37
C THR A 393 -19.60 -0.54 4.58
N MET A 394 -19.78 -1.47 3.67
CA MET A 394 -20.86 -1.48 2.70
C MET A 394 -21.52 -2.84 2.63
N VAL A 395 -22.84 -2.85 2.43
CA VAL A 395 -23.60 -4.05 2.04
C VAL A 395 -24.36 -3.76 0.76
N PHE A 396 -24.07 -4.55 -0.27
CA PHE A 396 -24.71 -4.48 -1.59
C PHE A 396 -25.85 -5.50 -1.67
N TYR A 397 -26.95 -5.13 -2.36
CA TYR A 397 -28.10 -5.99 -2.53
C TYR A 397 -28.94 -5.62 -3.75
N HIS A 398 -29.85 -6.56 -4.17
CA HIS A 398 -30.70 -6.40 -5.37
C HIS A 398 -32.20 -6.53 -5.09
N HIS A 399 -32.59 -6.81 -3.82
CA HIS A 399 -33.99 -7.04 -3.43
C HIS A 399 -34.50 -5.88 -2.57
N GLN A 400 -35.81 -5.82 -2.38
CA GLN A 400 -36.39 -4.89 -1.43
C GLN A 400 -36.11 -5.34 0.01
N VAL A 401 -35.74 -4.41 0.85
CA VAL A 401 -35.52 -4.60 2.29
C VAL A 401 -36.45 -3.68 3.05
N THR A 402 -36.92 -4.15 4.19
CA THR A 402 -37.81 -3.39 5.08
C THR A 402 -37.25 -3.42 6.50
N PRO A 403 -37.49 -2.38 7.31
CA PRO A 403 -37.09 -2.36 8.71
C PRO A 403 -37.70 -3.51 9.50
N VAL A 404 -36.93 -4.07 10.42
CA VAL A 404 -37.37 -5.18 11.29
C VAL A 404 -36.99 -4.90 12.76
N PRO A 405 -37.59 -3.87 13.37
CA PRO A 405 -37.18 -3.35 14.67
C PRO A 405 -37.30 -4.37 15.83
N ASP A 406 -38.20 -5.35 15.70
CA ASP A 406 -38.40 -6.39 16.71
C ASP A 406 -37.38 -7.54 16.63
N LYS A 407 -36.56 -7.58 15.58
CA LYS A 407 -35.63 -8.68 15.30
C LYS A 407 -34.18 -8.27 15.28
N LEU A 408 -33.89 -7.07 14.77
CA LEU A 408 -32.50 -6.61 14.57
C LEU A 408 -32.24 -5.30 15.33
N PRO A 409 -31.05 -5.17 15.93
CA PRO A 409 -30.56 -3.89 16.42
C PRO A 409 -30.47 -2.88 15.27
N ARG A 410 -30.72 -1.59 15.54
CA ARG A 410 -30.78 -0.51 14.55
C ARG A 410 -29.55 -0.46 13.63
N TYR A 411 -28.34 -0.68 14.17
CA TYR A 411 -27.08 -0.65 13.39
C TYR A 411 -26.89 -1.87 12.47
N LEU A 412 -27.71 -2.91 12.63
CA LEU A 412 -27.65 -4.13 11.81
C LEU A 412 -28.86 -4.28 10.90
N ASP A 413 -29.83 -3.39 11.02
CA ASP A 413 -31.08 -3.42 10.25
C ASP A 413 -30.89 -2.70 8.90
N LEU A 414 -30.54 -3.48 7.86
CA LEU A 414 -30.35 -2.99 6.50
C LEU A 414 -31.58 -2.25 5.97
N GLY A 415 -32.79 -2.73 6.32
CA GLY A 415 -34.05 -2.10 5.93
C GLY A 415 -34.22 -0.73 6.56
N TYR A 416 -33.76 -0.53 7.79
CA TYR A 416 -33.79 0.78 8.44
C TYR A 416 -32.89 1.80 7.72
N TYR A 417 -31.70 1.39 7.31
CA TYR A 417 -30.82 2.24 6.50
C TYR A 417 -31.45 2.58 5.13
N ALA A 418 -32.02 1.61 4.45
CA ALA A 418 -32.66 1.82 3.16
C ALA A 418 -33.85 2.79 3.24
N MET A 419 -34.67 2.70 4.30
CA MET A 419 -35.79 3.60 4.56
C MET A 419 -35.33 5.04 4.82
N GLU A 420 -34.24 5.24 5.56
CA GLU A 420 -33.69 6.54 5.93
C GLU A 420 -32.70 7.10 4.88
N ASN A 421 -32.83 6.69 3.63
CA ASN A 421 -31.94 7.07 2.52
C ASN A 421 -30.45 6.79 2.80
N GLY A 422 -30.16 5.81 3.64
CA GLY A 422 -28.81 5.39 4.03
C GLY A 422 -28.17 6.21 5.15
N ILE A 423 -28.87 7.19 5.73
CA ILE A 423 -28.29 8.12 6.73
C ILE A 423 -29.18 8.17 8.00
N PRO A 424 -29.40 7.04 8.69
CA PRO A 424 -30.28 7.04 9.87
C PRO A 424 -29.64 7.67 11.11
N PHE A 425 -28.31 7.81 11.14
CA PHE A 425 -27.55 8.29 12.31
C PHE A 425 -26.53 9.36 11.90
N THR A 426 -25.89 9.99 12.90
CA THR A 426 -24.74 10.85 12.68
C THR A 426 -23.66 10.09 11.90
N PHE A 427 -23.16 10.70 10.84
CA PHE A 427 -22.19 10.09 9.95
C PHE A 427 -20.92 10.97 9.85
N SER A 428 -19.76 10.36 9.72
CA SER A 428 -18.50 11.08 9.54
C SER A 428 -18.36 11.63 8.12
N SER A 429 -18.43 12.96 7.98
CA SER A 429 -18.21 13.62 6.70
C SER A 429 -16.78 13.41 6.18
N ASN A 430 -15.78 13.39 7.07
CA ASN A 430 -14.38 13.15 6.71
C ASN A 430 -14.18 11.78 6.05
N LEU A 431 -14.79 10.72 6.61
CA LEU A 431 -14.74 9.38 6.03
C LEU A 431 -15.48 9.29 4.70
N LEU A 432 -16.64 9.95 4.59
CA LEU A 432 -17.39 10.01 3.33
C LEU A 432 -16.61 10.75 2.24
N HIS A 433 -16.08 11.93 2.54
CA HIS A 433 -15.30 12.71 1.57
C HIS A 433 -14.05 11.95 1.11
N ALA A 434 -13.38 11.25 2.04
CA ALA A 434 -12.26 10.39 1.69
C ALA A 434 -12.67 9.22 0.79
N LEU A 435 -13.79 8.55 1.09
CA LEU A 435 -14.32 7.47 0.24
C LEU A 435 -14.71 8.00 -1.15
N HIS A 436 -15.48 9.10 -1.21
CA HIS A 436 -15.89 9.70 -2.48
C HIS A 436 -14.67 10.12 -3.31
N ALA A 437 -13.66 10.75 -2.71
CA ALA A 437 -12.42 11.10 -3.39
C ALA A 437 -11.65 9.86 -3.87
N ALA A 438 -11.69 8.75 -3.12
CA ALA A 438 -11.01 7.52 -3.48
C ALA A 438 -11.63 6.82 -4.70
N VAL A 439 -12.96 6.87 -4.84
CA VAL A 439 -13.68 6.16 -5.91
C VAL A 439 -14.00 7.04 -7.12
N LYS A 440 -14.04 8.36 -6.93
CA LYS A 440 -14.33 9.33 -8.00
C LYS A 440 -13.22 9.36 -9.04
N ARG A 441 -13.61 9.38 -10.32
CA ARG A 441 -12.69 9.50 -11.48
C ARG A 441 -11.61 8.40 -11.54
N VAL A 442 -11.93 7.22 -11.08
CA VAL A 442 -11.04 6.06 -11.20
C VAL A 442 -11.33 5.33 -12.50
N ASP A 443 -10.30 5.12 -13.30
CA ASP A 443 -10.32 4.15 -14.38
C ASP A 443 -10.13 2.75 -13.79
N TRP A 444 -11.24 2.07 -13.51
CA TRP A 444 -11.26 0.77 -12.85
C TRP A 444 -10.66 -0.33 -13.71
N GLU A 445 -10.93 -0.33 -15.01
CA GLU A 445 -10.39 -1.35 -15.94
C GLU A 445 -8.87 -1.27 -15.99
N ARG A 446 -8.33 -0.07 -16.16
CA ARG A 446 -6.90 0.16 -16.12
C ARG A 446 -6.29 -0.27 -14.78
N ARG A 447 -6.96 0.06 -13.67
CA ARG A 447 -6.50 -0.33 -12.32
C ARG A 447 -6.45 -1.85 -12.16
N PHE A 448 -7.47 -2.57 -12.61
CA PHE A 448 -7.52 -4.03 -12.52
C PHE A 448 -6.42 -4.69 -13.36
N VAL A 449 -6.25 -4.25 -14.60
CA VAL A 449 -5.17 -4.73 -15.49
C VAL A 449 -3.79 -4.44 -14.87
N GLN A 450 -3.56 -3.25 -14.35
CA GLN A 450 -2.32 -2.90 -13.67
C GLN A 450 -2.06 -3.81 -12.46
N THR A 451 -3.04 -4.02 -11.60
CA THR A 451 -2.90 -4.89 -10.41
C THR A 451 -2.58 -6.32 -10.81
N ALA A 452 -3.25 -6.87 -11.84
CA ALA A 452 -2.99 -8.20 -12.36
C ALA A 452 -1.57 -8.35 -12.91
N ASN A 453 -1.10 -7.38 -13.72
CA ASN A 453 0.24 -7.37 -14.29
C ASN A 453 1.32 -7.28 -13.21
N LEU A 454 1.12 -6.43 -12.20
CA LEU A 454 2.05 -6.30 -11.05
C LEU A 454 2.13 -7.60 -10.27
N SER A 455 0.99 -8.24 -10.03
CA SER A 455 0.93 -9.53 -9.34
C SER A 455 1.67 -10.62 -10.11
N ALA A 456 1.42 -10.73 -11.41
CA ALA A 456 2.09 -11.72 -12.26
C ALA A 456 3.62 -11.53 -12.25
N GLY A 457 4.08 -10.29 -12.43
CA GLY A 457 5.51 -9.97 -12.40
C GLY A 457 6.15 -10.24 -11.04
N LEU A 458 5.46 -9.92 -9.94
CA LEU A 458 5.98 -10.20 -8.60
C LEU A 458 6.00 -11.69 -8.29
N ARG A 459 4.94 -12.44 -8.60
CA ARG A 459 4.88 -13.90 -8.41
C ARG A 459 6.00 -14.61 -9.15
N LEU A 460 6.26 -14.24 -10.41
CA LEU A 460 7.35 -14.79 -11.19
C LEU A 460 8.71 -14.58 -10.49
N ARG A 461 9.01 -13.35 -10.07
CA ARG A 461 10.27 -13.04 -9.35
C ARG A 461 10.41 -13.79 -8.04
N LEU A 462 9.34 -13.90 -7.26
CA LEU A 462 9.37 -14.64 -5.99
C LEU A 462 9.61 -16.14 -6.22
N ALA A 463 9.01 -16.73 -7.26
CA ALA A 463 9.23 -18.11 -7.66
C ALA A 463 10.68 -18.34 -8.15
N GLU A 464 11.24 -17.43 -8.97
CA GLU A 464 12.66 -17.45 -9.39
C GLU A 464 13.63 -17.38 -8.20
N MET A 465 13.23 -16.77 -7.09
CA MET A 465 13.99 -16.74 -5.83
C MET A 465 13.85 -18.02 -5.00
N GLY A 466 13.07 -19.00 -5.48
CA GLY A 466 12.82 -20.27 -4.78
C GLY A 466 11.89 -20.13 -3.57
N LEU A 467 11.02 -19.10 -3.55
CA LEU A 467 10.02 -18.92 -2.50
C LEU A 467 8.74 -19.68 -2.87
N GLU A 468 8.18 -20.41 -1.91
CA GLU A 468 6.93 -21.14 -2.08
C GLU A 468 5.74 -20.19 -1.99
N LEU A 469 4.93 -20.11 -3.05
CA LEU A 469 3.72 -19.30 -3.11
C LEU A 469 2.49 -20.17 -2.83
N ILE A 470 1.58 -19.66 -2.00
CA ILE A 470 0.31 -20.32 -1.76
C ILE A 470 -0.64 -20.01 -2.92
N GLY A 471 -1.16 -21.07 -3.53
CA GLY A 471 -2.06 -20.99 -4.69
C GLY A 471 -1.36 -20.64 -6.00
N HIS A 472 -1.93 -21.11 -7.10
CA HIS A 472 -1.38 -20.94 -8.45
C HIS A 472 -2.49 -20.63 -9.45
N GLY A 473 -2.14 -19.98 -10.55
CA GLY A 473 -3.03 -19.74 -11.68
C GLY A 473 -4.21 -18.82 -11.39
N ALA A 474 -5.34 -19.10 -12.04
CA ALA A 474 -6.54 -18.26 -12.02
C ALA A 474 -7.26 -18.22 -10.66
N ASP A 475 -7.02 -19.22 -9.80
CA ASP A 475 -7.65 -19.30 -8.47
C ASP A 475 -6.96 -18.42 -7.43
N THR A 476 -6.13 -17.47 -7.87
CA THR A 476 -5.41 -16.58 -6.95
C THR A 476 -5.75 -15.11 -7.14
N SER A 477 -5.90 -14.40 -6.03
CA SER A 477 -6.12 -12.96 -6.03
C SER A 477 -4.90 -12.22 -6.60
N PRO A 478 -5.10 -11.29 -7.53
CA PRO A 478 -4.01 -10.42 -7.97
C PRO A 478 -3.55 -9.45 -6.88
N ALA A 479 -4.35 -9.26 -5.84
CA ALA A 479 -4.07 -8.28 -4.80
C ALA A 479 -3.46 -8.88 -3.52
N VAL A 480 -3.38 -10.21 -3.40
CA VAL A 480 -2.84 -10.89 -2.22
C VAL A 480 -1.89 -12.00 -2.66
N ILE A 481 -0.64 -11.89 -2.29
CA ILE A 481 0.39 -12.91 -2.53
C ILE A 481 0.85 -13.43 -1.18
N THR A 482 0.56 -14.70 -0.90
CA THR A 482 0.96 -15.38 0.33
C THR A 482 2.18 -16.26 0.05
N ILE A 483 3.19 -16.14 0.89
CA ILE A 483 4.47 -16.83 0.77
C ILE A 483 4.62 -17.73 2.00
N ALA A 484 4.79 -19.02 1.81
CA ALA A 484 5.17 -19.96 2.86
C ALA A 484 6.68 -19.87 3.08
N LEU A 485 7.09 -19.63 4.32
CA LEU A 485 8.50 -19.61 4.66
C LEU A 485 8.94 -21.01 5.12
N PRO A 486 10.15 -21.43 4.77
CA PRO A 486 10.68 -22.71 5.23
C PRO A 486 10.83 -22.70 6.78
N PRO A 487 10.84 -23.89 7.42
CA PRO A 487 10.81 -24.01 8.89
C PRO A 487 11.94 -23.29 9.62
N GLU A 488 13.11 -23.17 8.99
CA GLU A 488 14.29 -22.48 9.53
C GLU A 488 14.15 -20.95 9.55
N MET A 489 13.18 -20.38 8.83
CA MET A 489 12.86 -18.95 8.84
C MET A 489 11.66 -18.66 9.74
N ASN A 490 11.60 -17.46 10.27
CA ASN A 490 10.48 -17.02 11.11
C ASN A 490 9.78 -15.81 10.48
N SER A 491 8.48 -15.93 10.22
CA SER A 491 7.69 -14.90 9.53
C SER A 491 7.71 -13.53 10.21
N LEU A 492 7.71 -13.50 11.54
CA LEU A 492 7.78 -12.25 12.29
C LEU A 492 9.15 -11.58 12.13
N LYS A 493 10.26 -12.35 12.28
CA LYS A 493 11.62 -11.83 12.09
C LYS A 493 11.87 -11.32 10.66
N ILE A 494 11.36 -12.04 9.65
CA ILE A 494 11.43 -11.58 8.25
C ILE A 494 10.62 -10.28 8.07
N GLY A 495 9.43 -10.19 8.65
CA GLY A 495 8.61 -8.97 8.61
C GLY A 495 9.29 -7.77 9.27
N GLU A 496 9.90 -7.95 10.44
CA GLU A 496 10.67 -6.92 11.14
C GLU A 496 11.88 -6.47 10.32
N ALA A 497 12.65 -7.41 9.76
CA ALA A 497 13.78 -7.10 8.89
C ALA A 497 13.35 -6.37 7.61
N MET A 498 12.21 -6.71 7.03
CA MET A 498 11.63 -5.98 5.89
C MET A 498 11.22 -4.56 6.29
N GLN A 499 10.63 -4.38 7.46
CA GLN A 499 10.29 -3.05 7.99
C GLN A 499 11.54 -2.17 8.17
N GLU A 500 12.65 -2.74 8.63
CA GLU A 500 13.96 -2.04 8.71
C GLU A 500 14.49 -1.62 7.34
N THR A 501 14.09 -2.29 6.25
CA THR A 501 14.41 -1.90 4.87
C THR A 501 13.39 -0.97 4.24
N GLY A 502 12.37 -0.54 4.99
CA GLY A 502 11.36 0.42 4.53
C GLY A 502 10.12 -0.22 3.88
N TYR A 503 9.85 -1.52 4.10
CA TYR A 503 8.68 -2.21 3.56
C TYR A 503 7.84 -2.86 4.66
N LEU A 504 6.55 -2.51 4.74
CA LEU A 504 5.60 -3.17 5.64
C LEU A 504 4.93 -4.34 4.92
N LEU A 505 5.20 -5.54 5.39
CA LEU A 505 4.55 -6.76 4.95
C LEU A 505 3.56 -7.26 6.01
N SER A 506 2.56 -8.04 5.60
CA SER A 506 1.69 -8.71 6.55
C SER A 506 2.36 -9.99 7.07
N CYS A 507 2.70 -10.03 8.35
CA CYS A 507 3.40 -11.15 8.99
C CYS A 507 2.92 -11.44 10.42
N ASN A 508 2.21 -10.48 11.05
CA ASN A 508 1.97 -10.49 12.50
C ASN A 508 0.58 -11.01 12.90
N SER A 509 -0.33 -11.30 11.96
CA SER A 509 -1.62 -11.88 12.31
C SER A 509 -1.46 -13.30 12.87
N GLY A 510 -2.39 -13.71 13.78
CA GLY A 510 -2.30 -15.01 14.46
C GLY A 510 -2.18 -16.19 13.49
N TYR A 511 -2.93 -16.17 12.38
CA TYR A 511 -2.87 -17.23 11.38
C TYR A 511 -1.55 -17.24 10.60
N LEU A 512 -1.00 -16.10 10.22
CA LEU A 512 0.30 -16.01 9.52
C LEU A 512 1.43 -16.55 10.39
N ARG A 513 1.43 -16.20 11.67
CA ARG A 513 2.42 -16.73 12.63
C ARG A 513 2.31 -18.24 12.80
N ARG A 514 1.08 -18.79 12.96
CA ARG A 514 0.87 -20.23 13.11
C ARG A 514 1.29 -21.03 11.87
N LYS A 515 1.09 -20.48 10.68
CA LYS A 515 1.44 -21.10 9.40
C LYS A 515 2.87 -20.80 8.93
N ASN A 516 3.58 -19.89 9.61
CA ASN A 516 4.88 -19.36 9.19
C ASN A 516 4.83 -18.71 7.79
N TRP A 517 3.80 -17.93 7.53
CA TRP A 517 3.55 -17.25 6.26
C TRP A 517 3.76 -15.75 6.38
N ILE A 518 4.12 -15.12 5.25
CA ILE A 518 4.10 -13.67 5.06
C ILE A 518 3.25 -13.32 3.83
N GLN A 519 2.74 -12.09 3.78
CA GLN A 519 1.97 -11.64 2.63
C GLN A 519 2.48 -10.30 2.09
N ILE A 520 2.49 -10.19 0.76
CA ILE A 520 2.66 -8.96 0.00
C ILE A 520 1.33 -8.64 -0.67
N CYS A 521 0.70 -7.54 -0.25
CA CYS A 521 -0.61 -7.15 -0.77
C CYS A 521 -0.52 -5.93 -1.68
N LEU A 522 -1.13 -6.01 -2.85
CA LEU A 522 -1.10 -4.98 -3.90
C LEU A 522 -2.38 -4.12 -3.91
N MET A 523 -2.99 -3.94 -2.73
CA MET A 523 -4.23 -3.19 -2.58
C MET A 523 -4.01 -1.67 -2.50
N GLY A 524 -2.82 -1.22 -2.06
CA GLY A 524 -2.49 0.18 -1.83
C GLY A 524 -2.25 1.00 -3.11
N GLU A 525 -2.03 2.29 -2.93
CA GLU A 525 -1.71 3.23 -4.01
C GLU A 525 -0.19 3.28 -4.25
N GLY A 526 0.23 3.59 -5.49
CA GLY A 526 1.63 3.88 -5.83
C GLY A 526 2.59 2.70 -5.69
N LEU A 527 2.14 1.45 -5.87
CA LEU A 527 2.98 0.27 -5.70
C LEU A 527 3.70 -0.17 -6.98
N HIS A 528 3.35 0.38 -8.15
CA HIS A 528 3.89 -0.03 -9.45
C HIS A 528 5.42 -0.06 -9.48
N GLU A 529 6.05 1.03 -9.07
CA GLU A 529 7.50 1.21 -9.13
C GLU A 529 8.25 0.50 -7.99
N LYS A 530 7.52 -0.12 -7.05
CA LYS A 530 8.05 -0.70 -5.81
C LYS A 530 8.15 -2.23 -5.83
N ILE A 531 7.66 -2.87 -6.89
CA ILE A 531 7.59 -4.33 -7.00
C ILE A 531 8.99 -4.95 -7.07
N VAL A 532 9.85 -4.43 -7.97
CA VAL A 532 11.23 -4.92 -8.10
C VAL A 532 12.03 -4.65 -6.83
N PRO A 533 12.01 -3.43 -6.26
CA PRO A 533 12.71 -3.15 -5.01
C PRO A 533 12.27 -4.01 -3.82
N VAL A 534 10.96 -4.26 -3.63
CA VAL A 534 10.49 -5.11 -2.51
C VAL A 534 10.90 -6.56 -2.67
N ALA A 535 10.83 -7.10 -3.90
CA ALA A 535 11.29 -8.47 -4.17
C ALA A 535 12.79 -8.63 -3.89
N ASN A 536 13.61 -7.70 -4.36
CA ASN A 536 15.06 -7.69 -4.10
C ASN A 536 15.37 -7.54 -2.60
N ALA A 537 14.64 -6.68 -1.87
CA ALA A 537 14.79 -6.54 -0.43
C ALA A 537 14.46 -7.84 0.29
N LEU A 538 13.35 -8.50 -0.06
CA LEU A 538 12.96 -9.78 0.51
C LEU A 538 14.00 -10.87 0.24
N HIS A 539 14.51 -10.93 -0.99
CA HIS A 539 15.58 -11.87 -1.34
C HIS A 539 16.82 -11.70 -0.45
N ARG A 540 17.29 -10.45 -0.27
CA ARG A 540 18.44 -10.17 0.60
C ARG A 540 18.18 -10.55 2.06
N VAL A 541 16.98 -10.27 2.57
CA VAL A 541 16.61 -10.61 3.95
C VAL A 541 16.58 -12.13 4.15
N CYS A 542 15.96 -12.87 3.22
CA CYS A 542 15.91 -14.34 3.28
C CYS A 542 17.29 -14.99 3.12
N SER A 543 18.14 -14.51 2.21
CA SER A 543 19.50 -15.03 2.00
C SER A 543 20.38 -14.88 3.24
N ARG A 544 20.30 -13.74 3.95
CA ARG A 544 21.04 -13.52 5.20
C ARG A 544 20.55 -14.41 6.33
N GLY A 545 19.26 -14.71 6.36
CA GLY A 545 18.69 -15.66 7.31
C GLY A 545 19.32 -17.06 7.15
N ARG A 546 19.51 -17.51 5.91
CA ARG A 546 20.16 -18.81 5.59
C ARG A 546 21.65 -18.85 6.00
N THR A 547 22.41 -17.78 5.72
CA THR A 547 23.85 -17.75 6.04
C THR A 547 24.11 -17.82 7.54
N LYS A 548 23.35 -17.08 8.36
CA LYS A 548 23.49 -17.12 9.84
C LYS A 548 23.17 -18.48 10.44
N ILE A 549 22.30 -19.25 9.84
CA ILE A 549 21.94 -20.59 10.30
C ILE A 549 23.08 -21.59 9.99
N LEU A 550 23.68 -21.48 8.80
CA LEU A 550 24.82 -22.31 8.40
C LEU A 550 26.07 -22.05 9.26
N GLU A 551 26.33 -20.79 9.62
CA GLU A 551 27.42 -20.40 10.52
C GLU A 551 27.15 -20.85 11.97
N GLY A 552 25.91 -20.77 12.45
CA GLY A 552 25.51 -21.25 13.78
C GLY A 552 25.56 -22.79 13.93
N SER A 553 25.28 -23.54 12.86
CA SER A 553 25.39 -25.02 12.86
C SER A 553 26.82 -25.50 12.72
N ALA A 554 27.73 -24.73 12.10
CA ALA A 554 29.16 -25.06 12.01
C ALA A 554 29.92 -24.84 13.33
N SER A 555 29.41 -23.99 14.23
CA SER A 555 30.01 -23.69 15.53
C SER A 555 29.55 -24.67 16.66
N SER A 556 28.64 -25.61 16.38
CA SER A 556 28.07 -26.55 17.33
C SER A 556 28.49 -28.02 17.10
N LEU A 557 29.54 -28.25 16.33
CA LEU A 557 30.17 -29.58 16.26
C LEU A 557 31.32 -29.66 17.29
N PRO A 558 31.33 -30.66 18.15
CA PRO A 558 32.30 -30.79 19.25
C PRO A 558 33.72 -31.05 18.77
#